data_d3331a3adb93d206a3c6ab7a2958a8e4
#
_entry.id   d3331a3adb93d206a3c6ab7a2958a8e4
#
_cell.length_a   1.000
_cell.length_b   1.000
_cell.length_c   1.000
_cell.angle_alpha   90.00
_cell.angle_beta   90.00
_cell.angle_gamma   90.00
#
_symmetry.space_group_name_H-M   'P 1'
#
loop_
_entity.id
_entity.type
_entity.pdbx_description
1 polymer ?
#
loop_
_entity_poly.entity_id
_entity_poly.type
_entity_poly.pdbx_seq_one_letter_code
_entity_poly.pdbx_strand_id
1 'polypeptide(L)'
;MDYLFFNRQDENEIIVSYCSNIYSLYQKMTEYDVFGASDSFALIQLLKEEERAHPETTNILQELSFSDEISEIYLFFDYDIKQPDAYNSLTIKEQHTRIKELLCYFNDETDKGKLYINYPMVESIRYFKNSLPDNDYKDYTVKAFIDGAFKALVNAESCYKNLDFICFGINKSSDLKIPKDPKKIQSIQDNWITVKEINIKKAHFICVDSYSVPQEKSVISQQHIFDNQLDKYVNPNGRIAILNAFPLFLYEYYRV
;
A
#
# COMPACT_ATOMS: atom_id res chain seq x y z
N MET A 1 2.89 7.74 12.99
CA MET A 1 3.54 8.54 11.93
C MET A 1 3.28 10.03 12.07
N ASP A 2 2.12 10.44 12.50
CA ASP A 2 1.77 11.85 12.74
C ASP A 2 2.74 12.58 13.66
N TYR A 3 3.26 11.91 14.68
CA TYR A 3 4.28 12.47 15.56
C TYR A 3 5.60 12.86 14.87
N LEU A 4 5.93 12.18 13.76
CA LEU A 4 7.18 12.45 13.04
C LEU A 4 7.06 13.62 12.05
N PHE A 5 5.89 13.79 11.45
CA PHE A 5 5.72 14.69 10.33
C PHE A 5 4.75 15.83 10.61
N PHE A 6 3.76 15.65 11.50
CA PHE A 6 2.61 16.54 11.55
C PHE A 6 2.38 17.19 12.91
N ASN A 7 3.00 16.70 13.98
CA ASN A 7 2.76 17.18 15.35
C ASN A 7 1.24 17.21 15.69
N ARG A 8 0.44 16.32 15.04
CA ARG A 8 -0.99 16.20 15.23
C ARG A 8 -1.29 14.98 16.12
N GLN A 9 -2.01 15.24 17.19
CA GLN A 9 -2.80 14.26 17.92
C GLN A 9 -4.21 14.27 17.30
N ASP A 10 -4.38 13.78 16.07
CA ASP A 10 -5.72 13.59 15.54
C ASP A 10 -6.27 12.27 16.11
N GLU A 11 -7.16 12.39 17.09
CA GLU A 11 -7.84 11.28 17.75
C GLU A 11 -8.86 10.57 16.84
N ASN A 12 -8.95 10.96 15.56
CA ASN A 12 -9.99 10.56 14.63
C ASN A 12 -9.52 9.57 13.54
N GLU A 13 -8.29 9.05 13.64
CA GLU A 13 -7.78 8.10 12.66
C GLU A 13 -8.06 6.66 13.11
N ILE A 14 -8.85 5.94 12.30
CA ILE A 14 -9.19 4.53 12.55
C ILE A 14 -8.37 3.66 11.60
N ILE A 15 -7.50 2.82 12.15
CA ILE A 15 -6.73 1.85 11.37
C ILE A 15 -7.30 0.47 11.60
N VAL A 16 -7.86 -0.13 10.55
CA VAL A 16 -8.40 -1.49 10.57
C VAL A 16 -7.50 -2.44 9.79
N SER A 17 -7.14 -3.55 10.41
CA SER A 17 -6.43 -4.62 9.72
C SER A 17 -7.45 -5.57 9.06
N TYR A 18 -7.56 -5.49 7.74
CA TYR A 18 -8.35 -6.43 6.96
C TYR A 18 -7.53 -7.72 6.79
N CYS A 19 -7.90 -8.78 7.49
CA CYS A 19 -7.13 -10.04 7.55
C CYS A 19 -7.26 -10.90 6.28
N SER A 20 -7.32 -10.28 5.09
CA SER A 20 -7.49 -10.98 3.83
C SER A 20 -6.75 -10.27 2.69
N ASN A 21 -6.73 -10.90 1.51
CA ASN A 21 -6.10 -10.34 0.32
C ASN A 21 -7.11 -9.56 -0.55
N ILE A 22 -6.58 -8.84 -1.54
CA ILE A 22 -7.37 -8.01 -2.46
C ILE A 22 -8.43 -8.80 -3.25
N TYR A 23 -8.17 -10.08 -3.56
CA TYR A 23 -9.11 -10.94 -4.31
C TYR A 23 -10.30 -11.38 -3.45
N SER A 24 -10.06 -11.62 -2.16
CA SER A 24 -11.12 -11.91 -1.19
C SER A 24 -12.00 -10.68 -0.98
N LEU A 25 -11.42 -9.48 -0.92
CA LEU A 25 -12.19 -8.24 -0.90
C LEU A 25 -13.10 -8.14 -2.12
N TYR A 26 -12.55 -8.33 -3.33
CA TYR A 26 -13.33 -8.30 -4.57
C TYR A 26 -14.50 -9.29 -4.54
N GLN A 27 -14.25 -10.54 -4.13
CA GLN A 27 -15.27 -11.57 -4.06
C GLN A 27 -16.40 -11.15 -3.12
N LYS A 28 -16.09 -10.68 -1.92
CA LYS A 28 -17.06 -10.23 -0.95
C LYS A 28 -17.83 -9.00 -1.42
N MET A 29 -17.16 -8.04 -2.04
CA MET A 29 -17.84 -6.89 -2.64
C MET A 29 -18.84 -7.30 -3.71
N THR A 30 -18.56 -8.38 -4.45
CA THR A 30 -19.50 -8.95 -5.43
C THR A 30 -20.67 -9.65 -4.74
N GLU A 31 -20.40 -10.46 -3.70
CA GLU A 31 -21.42 -11.19 -2.95
C GLU A 31 -22.40 -10.25 -2.23
N TYR A 32 -21.93 -9.11 -1.73
CA TYR A 32 -22.72 -8.10 -1.01
C TYR A 32 -23.24 -6.97 -1.92
N ASP A 33 -23.07 -7.09 -3.23
CA ASP A 33 -23.47 -6.06 -4.22
C ASP A 33 -22.91 -4.65 -3.95
N VAL A 34 -21.71 -4.58 -3.37
CA VAL A 34 -21.07 -3.30 -3.01
C VAL A 34 -20.76 -2.46 -4.26
N PHE A 35 -20.43 -3.10 -5.40
CA PHE A 35 -20.18 -2.39 -6.66
C PHE A 35 -21.42 -1.65 -7.20
N GLY A 36 -22.63 -2.08 -6.84
CA GLY A 36 -23.88 -1.41 -7.19
C GLY A 36 -24.25 -0.26 -6.25
N ALA A 37 -23.56 -0.12 -5.11
CA ALA A 37 -23.86 0.92 -4.13
C ALA A 37 -23.43 2.32 -4.62
N SER A 38 -24.23 3.31 -4.23
CA SER A 38 -23.97 4.73 -4.58
C SER A 38 -22.92 5.39 -3.68
N ASP A 39 -22.66 4.80 -2.50
CA ASP A 39 -21.80 5.37 -1.45
C ASP A 39 -20.96 4.30 -0.74
N SER A 40 -20.14 4.73 0.24
CA SER A 40 -19.27 3.86 1.03
C SER A 40 -19.99 3.00 2.07
N PHE A 41 -21.30 3.17 2.27
CA PHE A 41 -22.04 2.48 3.34
C PHE A 41 -21.96 0.96 3.21
N ALA A 42 -22.14 0.42 2.00
CA ALA A 42 -22.10 -1.03 1.76
C ALA A 42 -20.70 -1.61 2.06
N LEU A 43 -19.63 -0.87 1.72
CA LEU A 43 -18.25 -1.25 2.08
C LEU A 43 -18.06 -1.28 3.61
N ILE A 44 -18.53 -0.27 4.31
CA ILE A 44 -18.41 -0.20 5.77
C ILE A 44 -19.17 -1.35 6.44
N GLN A 45 -20.35 -1.69 5.96
CA GLN A 45 -21.11 -2.85 6.46
C GLN A 45 -20.35 -4.16 6.24
N LEU A 46 -19.77 -4.36 5.05
CA LEU A 46 -18.94 -5.52 4.76
C LEU A 46 -17.74 -5.59 5.71
N LEU A 47 -17.04 -4.48 5.94
CA LEU A 47 -15.90 -4.44 6.86
C LEU A 47 -16.29 -4.71 8.31
N LYS A 48 -17.49 -4.26 8.74
CA LYS A 48 -18.04 -4.58 10.06
C LYS A 48 -18.34 -6.07 10.23
N GLU A 49 -18.86 -6.73 9.20
CA GLU A 49 -19.10 -8.17 9.24
C GLU A 49 -17.79 -8.96 9.31
N GLU A 50 -16.77 -8.55 8.56
CA GLU A 50 -15.44 -9.14 8.63
C GLU A 50 -14.82 -8.98 10.02
N GLU A 51 -14.93 -7.81 10.63
CA GLU A 51 -14.44 -7.56 11.98
C GLU A 51 -15.11 -8.50 13.00
N ARG A 52 -16.41 -8.78 12.87
CA ARG A 52 -17.12 -9.75 13.71
C ARG A 52 -16.65 -11.19 13.52
N ALA A 53 -16.21 -11.54 12.32
CA ALA A 53 -15.67 -12.87 12.01
C ALA A 53 -14.27 -13.08 12.60
N HIS A 54 -13.57 -11.99 12.96
CA HIS A 54 -12.21 -11.99 13.49
C HIS A 54 -12.14 -11.27 14.86
N PRO A 55 -12.66 -11.89 15.93
CA PRO A 55 -12.80 -11.24 17.24
C PRO A 55 -11.48 -10.88 17.93
N GLU A 56 -10.35 -11.33 17.40
CA GLU A 56 -9.00 -10.88 17.82
C GLU A 56 -8.64 -9.48 17.31
N THR A 57 -9.39 -8.93 16.36
CA THR A 57 -9.25 -7.54 15.94
C THR A 57 -10.06 -6.63 16.87
N THR A 58 -9.57 -5.41 17.09
CA THR A 58 -10.32 -4.41 17.87
C THR A 58 -11.64 -4.08 17.17
N ASN A 59 -12.76 -4.17 17.89
CA ASN A 59 -14.11 -3.92 17.35
C ASN A 59 -14.38 -2.42 17.10
N ILE A 60 -13.43 -1.71 16.49
CA ILE A 60 -13.49 -0.26 16.32
C ILE A 60 -14.63 0.13 15.37
N LEU A 61 -14.80 -0.62 14.26
CA LEU A 61 -15.85 -0.32 13.28
C LEU A 61 -17.25 -0.56 13.85
N GLN A 62 -17.40 -1.45 14.84
CA GLN A 62 -18.69 -1.72 15.46
C GLN A 62 -19.22 -0.53 16.27
N GLU A 63 -18.33 0.30 16.78
CA GLU A 63 -18.66 1.50 17.58
C GLU A 63 -19.15 2.66 16.70
N LEU A 64 -18.84 2.65 15.39
CA LEU A 64 -19.30 3.68 14.46
C LEU A 64 -20.79 3.53 14.19
N SER A 65 -21.56 4.57 14.49
CA SER A 65 -23.01 4.57 14.36
C SER A 65 -23.46 4.66 12.90
N PHE A 66 -22.79 5.50 12.09
CA PHE A 66 -23.16 5.80 10.71
C PHE A 66 -21.94 6.03 9.81
N SER A 67 -22.12 5.87 8.48
CA SER A 67 -21.12 6.17 7.47
C SER A 67 -20.72 7.65 7.43
N ASP A 68 -21.60 8.53 7.87
CA ASP A 68 -21.37 9.99 7.87
C ASP A 68 -20.28 10.44 8.86
N GLU A 69 -19.84 9.53 9.75
CA GLU A 69 -18.70 9.76 10.65
C GLU A 69 -17.35 9.54 9.97
N ILE A 70 -17.34 8.93 8.76
CA ILE A 70 -16.11 8.64 8.01
C ILE A 70 -16.01 9.61 6.83
N SER A 71 -15.01 10.49 6.89
CA SER A 71 -14.79 11.50 5.84
C SER A 71 -13.92 11.00 4.69
N GLU A 72 -13.01 10.06 4.95
CA GLU A 72 -12.05 9.56 3.96
C GLU A 72 -11.73 8.09 4.23
N ILE A 73 -11.59 7.30 3.17
CA ILE A 73 -11.24 5.88 3.26
C ILE A 73 -10.01 5.61 2.39
N TYR A 74 -8.98 5.04 2.99
CA TYR A 74 -7.76 4.62 2.31
C TYR A 74 -7.54 3.12 2.49
N LEU A 75 -7.36 2.40 1.36
CA LEU A 75 -7.14 0.97 1.34
C LEU A 75 -5.72 0.68 0.85
N PHE A 76 -5.00 -0.17 1.59
CA PHE A 76 -3.65 -0.61 1.22
C PHE A 76 -3.63 -2.12 1.07
N PHE A 77 -3.28 -2.59 -0.13
CA PHE A 77 -3.18 -4.01 -0.43
C PHE A 77 -1.86 -4.35 -1.14
N ASP A 78 -1.52 -5.61 -1.08
CA ASP A 78 -0.41 -6.18 -1.82
C ASP A 78 -0.89 -6.68 -3.19
N TYR A 79 -0.04 -6.57 -4.20
CA TYR A 79 -0.34 -7.07 -5.55
C TYR A 79 -0.52 -8.60 -5.54
N ASP A 80 0.30 -9.34 -4.82
CA ASP A 80 0.24 -10.78 -4.47
C ASP A 80 -0.49 -11.68 -5.50
N ILE A 81 -0.15 -11.55 -6.79
CA ILE A 81 -0.68 -12.38 -7.87
C ILE A 81 -0.21 -13.82 -7.69
N LYS A 82 -1.14 -14.77 -7.78
CA LYS A 82 -0.87 -16.20 -7.63
C LYS A 82 -1.04 -16.93 -8.96
N GLN A 83 -0.18 -17.93 -9.19
CA GLN A 83 -0.40 -18.87 -10.27
C GLN A 83 -1.70 -19.65 -10.01
N PRO A 84 -2.51 -19.92 -11.04
CA PRO A 84 -3.66 -20.81 -10.91
C PRO A 84 -3.22 -22.20 -10.43
N ASP A 85 -3.89 -22.69 -9.41
CA ASP A 85 -3.67 -24.02 -8.85
C ASP A 85 -5.02 -24.69 -8.48
N ALA A 86 -4.98 -25.82 -7.78
CA ALA A 86 -6.18 -26.55 -7.37
C ALA A 86 -7.10 -25.74 -6.40
N TYR A 87 -6.55 -24.73 -5.71
CA TYR A 87 -7.27 -23.88 -4.73
C TYR A 87 -7.62 -22.51 -5.30
N ASN A 88 -6.86 -22.04 -6.30
CA ASN A 88 -7.08 -20.77 -6.98
C ASN A 88 -7.34 -21.00 -8.47
N SER A 89 -8.62 -21.08 -8.85
CA SER A 89 -9.04 -21.29 -10.24
C SER A 89 -8.95 -20.05 -11.12
N LEU A 90 -8.66 -18.87 -10.55
CA LEU A 90 -8.58 -17.62 -11.31
C LEU A 90 -7.33 -17.58 -12.18
N THR A 91 -7.53 -17.34 -13.45
CA THR A 91 -6.43 -17.03 -14.36
C THR A 91 -5.75 -15.72 -13.97
N ILE A 92 -4.48 -15.56 -14.35
CA ILE A 92 -3.73 -14.31 -14.13
C ILE A 92 -4.49 -13.11 -14.74
N LYS A 93 -5.09 -13.29 -15.91
CA LYS A 93 -5.89 -12.25 -16.58
C LYS A 93 -7.11 -11.84 -15.74
N GLU A 94 -7.82 -12.81 -15.18
CA GLU A 94 -8.97 -12.52 -14.29
C GLU A 94 -8.53 -11.82 -13.01
N GLN A 95 -7.41 -12.21 -12.41
CA GLN A 95 -6.84 -11.53 -11.26
C GLN A 95 -6.52 -10.05 -11.60
N HIS A 96 -5.87 -9.79 -12.72
CA HIS A 96 -5.60 -8.42 -13.18
C HIS A 96 -6.88 -7.62 -13.46
N THR A 97 -7.89 -8.26 -14.06
CA THR A 97 -9.19 -7.60 -14.30
C THR A 97 -9.84 -7.17 -13.00
N ARG A 98 -9.86 -8.04 -11.98
CA ARG A 98 -10.41 -7.71 -10.67
C ARG A 98 -9.68 -6.56 -9.97
N ILE A 99 -8.34 -6.53 -10.03
CA ILE A 99 -7.57 -5.40 -9.50
C ILE A 99 -7.93 -4.11 -10.24
N LYS A 100 -8.08 -4.16 -11.57
CA LYS A 100 -8.43 -3.00 -12.39
C LYS A 100 -9.80 -2.45 -12.04
N GLU A 101 -10.78 -3.32 -11.84
CA GLU A 101 -12.12 -2.95 -11.39
C GLU A 101 -12.13 -2.32 -10.00
N LEU A 102 -11.34 -2.88 -9.06
CA LEU A 102 -11.17 -2.30 -7.73
C LEU A 102 -10.50 -0.92 -7.78
N LEU A 103 -9.46 -0.73 -8.60
CA LEU A 103 -8.81 0.57 -8.77
C LEU A 103 -9.73 1.60 -9.41
N CYS A 104 -10.63 1.18 -10.29
CA CYS A 104 -11.64 2.04 -10.88
C CYS A 104 -12.73 2.42 -9.85
N TYR A 105 -13.13 1.48 -9.01
CA TYR A 105 -14.15 1.70 -7.98
C TYR A 105 -13.61 2.56 -6.83
N PHE A 106 -12.41 2.24 -6.34
CA PHE A 106 -11.72 2.95 -5.25
C PHE A 106 -10.75 3.98 -5.80
N ASN A 107 -11.26 5.05 -6.40
CA ASN A 107 -10.46 6.09 -7.03
C ASN A 107 -10.52 7.46 -6.34
N ASP A 108 -11.42 7.62 -5.35
CA ASP A 108 -11.63 8.85 -4.59
C ASP A 108 -11.86 8.54 -3.12
N GLU A 109 -11.00 9.07 -2.26
CA GLU A 109 -11.01 8.84 -0.81
C GLU A 109 -12.27 9.37 -0.12
N THR A 110 -12.88 10.41 -0.69
CA THR A 110 -14.05 11.10 -0.11
C THR A 110 -15.39 10.53 -0.60
N ASP A 111 -15.36 9.66 -1.60
CA ASP A 111 -16.56 8.95 -2.12
C ASP A 111 -16.59 7.50 -1.59
N LYS A 112 -15.92 6.59 -2.28
CA LYS A 112 -15.95 5.14 -1.96
C LYS A 112 -14.68 4.66 -1.30
N GLY A 113 -13.65 5.48 -1.31
CA GLY A 113 -12.32 5.18 -0.85
C GLY A 113 -11.28 5.19 -1.96
N LYS A 114 -10.01 5.17 -1.59
CA LYS A 114 -8.89 5.15 -2.52
C LYS A 114 -7.97 3.97 -2.25
N LEU A 115 -7.72 3.19 -3.30
CA LEU A 115 -6.91 1.98 -3.24
C LEU A 115 -5.45 2.26 -3.60
N TYR A 116 -4.56 1.79 -2.75
CA TYR A 116 -3.11 1.81 -2.91
C TYR A 116 -2.56 0.40 -2.96
N ILE A 117 -1.71 0.09 -3.96
CA ILE A 117 -1.15 -1.24 -4.16
C ILE A 117 0.37 -1.23 -3.96
N ASN A 118 0.85 -2.14 -3.11
CA ASN A 118 2.28 -2.42 -2.95
C ASN A 118 2.74 -3.44 -4.00
N TYR A 119 3.86 -3.18 -4.64
CA TYR A 119 4.43 -4.06 -5.67
C TYR A 119 5.79 -4.63 -5.22
N PRO A 120 5.91 -5.96 -5.02
CA PRO A 120 4.82 -6.93 -4.99
C PRO A 120 4.06 -6.95 -3.66
N MET A 121 4.66 -6.50 -2.55
CA MET A 121 4.14 -6.61 -1.19
C MET A 121 4.62 -5.43 -0.33
N VAL A 122 4.04 -5.27 0.86
CA VAL A 122 4.37 -4.19 1.82
C VAL A 122 5.85 -4.16 2.20
N GLU A 123 6.55 -5.29 2.21
CA GLU A 123 7.99 -5.35 2.45
C GLU A 123 8.83 -4.55 1.45
N SER A 124 8.27 -4.14 0.30
CA SER A 124 8.92 -3.25 -0.66
C SER A 124 9.35 -1.91 -0.05
N ILE A 125 8.71 -1.47 1.05
CA ILE A 125 9.07 -0.26 1.78
C ILE A 125 10.52 -0.23 2.25
N ARG A 126 11.13 -1.38 2.50
CA ARG A 126 12.51 -1.51 3.00
C ARG A 126 13.46 -2.24 2.04
N TYR A 127 13.04 -2.47 0.79
CA TYR A 127 13.89 -3.19 -0.17
C TYR A 127 14.85 -2.23 -0.87
N PHE A 128 15.91 -1.88 -0.16
CA PHE A 128 17.04 -1.09 -0.68
C PHE A 128 18.31 -1.92 -0.55
N LYS A 129 18.99 -2.15 -1.66
CA LYS A 129 20.25 -2.95 -1.68
C LYS A 129 21.45 -2.12 -1.28
N ASN A 130 21.35 -0.81 -1.44
CA ASN A 130 22.36 0.15 -1.04
C ASN A 130 21.82 1.08 0.05
N SER A 131 22.71 1.80 0.73
CA SER A 131 22.33 2.86 1.67
C SER A 131 21.55 3.96 0.97
N LEU A 132 20.62 4.59 1.68
CA LEU A 132 19.87 5.73 1.16
C LEU A 132 20.77 6.95 0.94
N PRO A 133 20.58 7.67 -0.20
CA PRO A 133 19.68 7.35 -1.30
C PRO A 133 20.21 6.20 -2.16
N ASP A 134 19.36 5.19 -2.42
CA ASP A 134 19.71 4.06 -3.28
C ASP A 134 19.49 4.43 -4.75
N ASN A 135 20.55 4.78 -5.46
CA ASN A 135 20.47 5.24 -6.84
C ASN A 135 20.06 4.14 -7.84
N ASP A 136 20.24 2.86 -7.48
CA ASP A 136 19.87 1.73 -8.32
C ASP A 136 18.41 1.32 -8.14
N TYR A 137 17.70 1.91 -7.16
CA TYR A 137 16.30 1.57 -6.84
C TYR A 137 15.38 1.67 -8.06
N LYS A 138 15.67 2.59 -8.98
CA LYS A 138 14.91 2.75 -10.24
C LYS A 138 14.76 1.42 -10.98
N ASP A 139 15.81 0.61 -11.03
CA ASP A 139 15.89 -0.59 -11.86
C ASP A 139 15.48 -1.87 -11.12
N TYR A 140 15.14 -1.78 -9.82
CA TYR A 140 14.78 -2.96 -9.04
C TYR A 140 13.45 -3.55 -9.49
N THR A 141 13.52 -4.78 -9.97
CA THR A 141 12.38 -5.59 -10.35
C THR A 141 12.53 -7.00 -9.77
N VAL A 142 11.42 -7.68 -9.54
CA VAL A 142 11.37 -9.09 -9.14
C VAL A 142 10.44 -9.88 -10.05
N LYS A 143 10.40 -11.21 -9.90
CA LYS A 143 9.38 -12.02 -10.57
C LYS A 143 8.00 -11.60 -10.10
N ALA A 144 7.04 -11.44 -11.01
CA ALA A 144 5.68 -11.03 -10.68
C ALA A 144 4.96 -12.08 -9.79
N PHE A 145 5.33 -13.35 -9.94
CA PHE A 145 4.78 -14.50 -9.19
C PHE A 145 5.82 -15.01 -8.20
N ILE A 146 6.16 -14.18 -7.22
CA ILE A 146 7.24 -14.52 -6.27
C ILE A 146 6.72 -15.24 -5.02
N ASP A 147 5.39 -15.31 -4.84
CA ASP A 147 4.73 -15.83 -3.64
C ASP A 147 5.36 -15.28 -2.35
N GLY A 148 5.20 -15.93 -1.23
CA GLY A 148 5.80 -15.51 0.05
C GLY A 148 7.35 -15.41 0.06
N ALA A 149 8.03 -15.79 -1.04
CA ALA A 149 9.48 -15.71 -1.15
C ALA A 149 10.01 -14.25 -1.20
N PHE A 150 9.19 -13.24 -1.52
CA PHE A 150 9.64 -11.84 -1.54
C PHE A 150 10.14 -11.37 -0.17
N LYS A 151 9.45 -11.74 0.90
CA LYS A 151 9.88 -11.41 2.27
C LYS A 151 11.26 -12.01 2.61
N ALA A 152 11.51 -13.25 2.19
CA ALA A 152 12.82 -13.89 2.34
C ALA A 152 13.89 -13.17 1.51
N LEU A 153 13.56 -12.78 0.27
CA LEU A 153 14.45 -12.01 -0.61
C LEU A 153 14.83 -10.65 0.01
N VAL A 154 13.84 -9.91 0.54
CA VAL A 154 14.07 -8.64 1.22
C VAL A 154 15.01 -8.83 2.41
N ASN A 155 14.80 -9.88 3.22
CA ASN A 155 15.66 -10.17 4.37
C ASN A 155 17.10 -10.55 3.95
N ALA A 156 17.28 -11.14 2.80
CA ALA A 156 18.59 -11.54 2.28
C ALA A 156 19.36 -10.37 1.63
N GLU A 157 18.68 -9.58 0.80
CA GLU A 157 19.31 -8.63 -0.09
C GLU A 157 19.28 -7.18 0.41
N SER A 158 18.28 -6.80 1.23
CA SER A 158 18.18 -5.42 1.72
C SER A 158 19.28 -5.12 2.75
N CYS A 159 19.90 -3.95 2.63
CA CYS A 159 20.77 -3.43 3.67
C CYS A 159 19.98 -2.99 4.93
N TYR A 160 18.67 -2.86 4.82
CA TYR A 160 17.76 -2.47 5.91
C TYR A 160 16.87 -3.66 6.32
N LYS A 161 17.43 -4.57 7.10
CA LYS A 161 16.74 -5.81 7.53
C LYS A 161 15.56 -5.54 8.46
N ASN A 162 15.64 -4.48 9.24
CA ASN A 162 14.59 -3.99 10.11
C ASN A 162 14.19 -2.59 9.66
N LEU A 163 12.97 -2.16 9.99
CA LEU A 163 12.51 -0.79 9.70
C LEU A 163 13.09 0.26 10.68
N ASP A 164 14.11 -0.09 11.46
CA ASP A 164 14.68 0.76 12.53
C ASP A 164 15.21 2.11 12.03
N PHE A 165 15.50 2.20 10.73
CA PHE A 165 15.99 3.42 10.09
C PHE A 165 14.88 4.36 9.61
N ILE A 166 13.66 3.84 9.40
CA ILE A 166 12.49 4.59 8.95
C ILE A 166 11.32 4.52 9.94
N CYS A 167 11.38 3.61 10.92
CA CYS A 167 10.40 3.49 11.98
C CYS A 167 11.07 3.60 13.34
N PHE A 168 10.30 4.09 14.31
CA PHE A 168 10.56 3.80 15.70
C PHE A 168 10.39 2.31 15.90
N GLY A 169 11.36 1.68 16.56
CA GLY A 169 11.32 0.24 16.80
C GLY A 169 9.98 -0.18 17.38
N ILE A 170 9.13 -0.76 16.56
CA ILE A 170 7.89 -1.40 16.98
C ILE A 170 8.33 -2.73 17.57
N ASN A 171 8.55 -2.76 18.87
CA ASN A 171 8.54 -4.04 19.58
C ASN A 171 7.13 -4.59 19.49
N LYS A 172 6.99 -5.89 19.29
CA LYS A 172 5.71 -6.63 19.26
C LYS A 172 4.82 -6.44 20.51
N SER A 173 5.30 -5.71 21.51
CA SER A 173 4.56 -5.24 22.68
C SER A 173 4.29 -3.76 22.52
N SER A 174 3.14 -3.43 21.98
CA SER A 174 2.28 -2.24 22.11
C SER A 174 2.86 -0.82 22.27
N ASP A 175 4.13 -0.60 22.51
CA ASP A 175 4.66 0.73 22.78
C ASP A 175 5.55 1.24 21.63
N LEU A 176 5.04 2.17 20.85
CA LEU A 176 5.81 3.02 19.95
C LEU A 176 6.87 3.78 20.77
N LYS A 177 8.10 3.27 20.80
CA LYS A 177 9.21 3.98 21.44
C LYS A 177 9.73 5.06 20.49
N ILE A 178 9.18 6.25 20.63
CA ILE A 178 9.72 7.45 19.97
C ILE A 178 11.13 7.70 20.52
N PRO A 179 12.18 7.79 19.68
CA PRO A 179 13.50 8.17 20.15
C PRO A 179 13.43 9.54 20.83
N LYS A 180 14.09 9.65 21.98
CA LYS A 180 14.20 10.95 22.68
C LYS A 180 15.35 11.81 22.14
N ASP A 181 16.27 11.21 21.38
CA ASP A 181 17.40 11.91 20.80
C ASP A 181 16.97 12.69 19.54
N PRO A 182 17.05 14.04 19.55
CA PRO A 182 16.66 14.88 18.41
C PRO A 182 17.43 14.54 17.12
N LYS A 183 18.70 14.14 17.20
CA LYS A 183 19.51 13.74 16.03
C LYS A 183 19.00 12.46 15.39
N LYS A 184 18.56 11.52 16.22
CA LYS A 184 17.97 10.26 15.72
C LYS A 184 16.61 10.52 15.07
N ILE A 185 15.80 11.40 15.64
CA ILE A 185 14.52 11.83 15.06
C ILE A 185 14.77 12.47 13.70
N GLN A 186 15.70 13.41 13.60
CA GLN A 186 16.05 14.07 12.35
C GLN A 186 16.53 13.08 11.28
N SER A 187 17.41 12.16 11.66
CA SER A 187 17.89 11.12 10.73
C SER A 187 16.76 10.23 10.20
N ILE A 188 15.76 9.91 11.03
CA ILE A 188 14.58 9.15 10.60
C ILE A 188 13.73 9.97 9.63
N GLN A 189 13.51 11.26 9.92
CA GLN A 189 12.77 12.17 9.03
C GLN A 189 13.47 12.30 7.66
N ASP A 190 14.79 12.51 7.65
CA ASP A 190 15.58 12.61 6.42
C ASP A 190 15.50 11.32 5.58
N ASN A 191 15.54 10.16 6.23
CA ASN A 191 15.36 8.87 5.57
C ASN A 191 13.95 8.74 4.95
N TRP A 192 12.90 9.17 5.66
CA TRP A 192 11.54 9.15 5.13
C TRP A 192 11.36 10.09 3.94
N ILE A 193 11.94 11.29 3.99
CA ILE A 193 11.95 12.21 2.85
C ILE A 193 12.61 11.54 1.64
N THR A 194 13.75 10.90 1.86
CA THR A 194 14.47 10.18 0.81
C THR A 194 13.67 9.00 0.25
N VAL A 195 13.11 8.14 1.12
CA VAL A 195 12.28 6.99 0.70
C VAL A 195 11.05 7.47 -0.09
N LYS A 196 10.40 8.56 0.35
CA LYS A 196 9.29 9.17 -0.37
C LYS A 196 9.73 9.61 -1.77
N GLU A 197 10.80 10.39 -1.85
CA GLU A 197 11.28 10.95 -3.12
C GLU A 197 11.66 9.87 -4.14
N ILE A 198 12.41 8.84 -3.74
CA ILE A 198 12.83 7.78 -4.68
C ILE A 198 11.66 6.91 -5.15
N ASN A 199 10.63 6.66 -4.29
CA ASN A 199 9.43 5.96 -4.72
C ASN A 199 8.60 6.81 -5.69
N ILE A 200 8.46 8.12 -5.46
CA ILE A 200 7.79 9.04 -6.38
C ILE A 200 8.49 9.07 -7.74
N LYS A 201 9.82 9.24 -7.76
CA LYS A 201 10.61 9.23 -8.98
C LYS A 201 10.46 7.91 -9.74
N LYS A 202 10.43 6.79 -9.03
CA LYS A 202 10.22 5.48 -9.63
C LYS A 202 8.81 5.30 -10.17
N ALA A 203 7.78 5.73 -9.45
CA ALA A 203 6.41 5.73 -9.96
C ALA A 203 6.27 6.56 -11.24
N HIS A 204 6.89 7.74 -11.28
CA HIS A 204 6.94 8.59 -12.47
C HIS A 204 7.68 7.90 -13.62
N PHE A 205 8.79 7.22 -13.33
CA PHE A 205 9.51 6.44 -14.34
C PHE A 205 8.66 5.27 -14.87
N ILE A 206 7.94 4.57 -14.01
CA ILE A 206 7.01 3.50 -14.43
C ILE A 206 5.94 4.07 -15.37
N CYS A 207 5.37 5.22 -15.04
CA CYS A 207 4.27 5.79 -15.82
C CYS A 207 4.72 6.41 -17.15
N VAL A 208 5.81 7.20 -17.17
CA VAL A 208 6.18 8.04 -18.33
C VAL A 208 7.67 8.04 -18.69
N ASP A 209 8.43 7.07 -18.19
CA ASP A 209 9.88 6.89 -18.44
C ASP A 209 10.76 8.06 -17.98
N SER A 210 10.28 8.90 -17.04
CA SER A 210 11.01 10.03 -16.48
C SER A 210 11.33 9.79 -15.00
N TYR A 211 12.62 9.68 -14.63
CA TYR A 211 13.05 9.49 -13.24
C TYR A 211 13.24 10.84 -12.53
N SER A 212 12.14 11.53 -12.30
CA SER A 212 12.08 12.83 -11.63
C SER A 212 10.77 12.93 -10.81
N VAL A 213 10.67 13.88 -9.92
CA VAL A 213 9.40 14.20 -9.27
C VAL A 213 8.50 14.83 -10.33
N PRO A 214 7.25 14.32 -10.54
CA PRO A 214 6.35 14.89 -11.54
C PRO A 214 5.88 16.28 -11.15
N GLN A 215 5.57 17.11 -12.14
CA GLN A 215 4.98 18.44 -11.92
C GLN A 215 3.52 18.32 -11.47
N GLU A 216 2.80 17.37 -12.03
CA GLU A 216 1.40 17.07 -11.70
C GLU A 216 1.27 15.70 -11.05
N LYS A 217 0.61 15.66 -9.89
CA LYS A 217 0.44 14.41 -9.12
C LYS A 217 -0.37 13.36 -9.86
N SER A 218 -1.33 13.77 -10.68
CA SER A 218 -2.21 12.88 -11.47
C SER A 218 -1.47 11.96 -12.43
N VAL A 219 -0.25 12.31 -12.82
CA VAL A 219 0.60 11.48 -13.71
C VAL A 219 0.91 10.12 -13.11
N ILE A 220 1.02 10.03 -11.79
CA ILE A 220 1.36 8.81 -11.05
C ILE A 220 0.15 8.20 -10.31
N SER A 221 -1.06 8.32 -10.86
CA SER A 221 -2.24 7.68 -10.27
C SER A 221 -2.08 6.16 -10.15
N GLN A 222 -2.76 5.56 -9.17
CA GLN A 222 -2.66 4.10 -8.92
C GLN A 222 -3.07 3.30 -10.16
N GLN A 223 -4.06 3.77 -10.94
CA GLN A 223 -4.47 3.16 -12.20
C GLN A 223 -3.35 3.21 -13.24
N HIS A 224 -2.69 4.37 -13.43
CA HIS A 224 -1.57 4.50 -14.38
C HIS A 224 -0.38 3.62 -13.97
N ILE A 225 -0.06 3.56 -12.68
CA ILE A 225 1.00 2.68 -12.16
C ILE A 225 0.66 1.23 -12.51
N PHE A 226 -0.57 0.78 -12.21
CA PHE A 226 -0.98 -0.61 -12.45
C PHE A 226 -0.92 -0.97 -13.94
N ASP A 227 -1.50 -0.14 -14.81
CA ASP A 227 -1.50 -0.39 -16.26
C ASP A 227 -0.06 -0.48 -16.80
N ASN A 228 0.83 0.43 -16.40
CA ASN A 228 2.22 0.41 -16.83
C ASN A 228 3.05 -0.72 -16.19
N GLN A 229 2.73 -1.16 -14.97
CA GLN A 229 3.31 -2.38 -14.39
C GLN A 229 2.98 -3.59 -15.27
N LEU A 230 1.74 -3.72 -15.75
CA LEU A 230 1.35 -4.80 -16.64
C LEU A 230 2.05 -4.71 -17.99
N ASP A 231 1.99 -3.53 -18.63
CA ASP A 231 2.44 -3.36 -20.01
C ASP A 231 3.97 -3.39 -20.15
N LYS A 232 4.70 -2.78 -19.22
CA LYS A 232 6.16 -2.66 -19.31
C LYS A 232 6.92 -3.81 -18.65
N TYR A 233 6.34 -4.45 -17.63
CA TYR A 233 7.09 -5.41 -16.80
C TYR A 233 6.45 -6.80 -16.77
N VAL A 234 5.16 -6.91 -16.46
CA VAL A 234 4.52 -8.23 -16.24
C VAL A 234 4.33 -8.97 -17.54
N ASN A 235 3.63 -8.37 -18.50
CA ASN A 235 3.30 -9.02 -19.77
C ASN A 235 4.53 -9.38 -20.61
N PRO A 236 5.53 -8.49 -20.79
CA PRO A 236 6.68 -8.83 -21.63
C PRO A 236 7.71 -9.74 -20.93
N ASN A 237 7.86 -9.64 -19.60
CA ASN A 237 9.02 -10.21 -18.90
C ASN A 237 8.66 -11.09 -17.70
N GLY A 238 7.40 -11.18 -17.31
CA GLY A 238 6.97 -11.87 -16.08
C GLY A 238 7.59 -11.28 -14.81
N ARG A 239 7.91 -9.99 -14.82
CA ARG A 239 8.53 -9.27 -13.71
C ARG A 239 7.59 -8.17 -13.22
N ILE A 240 7.90 -7.59 -12.06
CA ILE A 240 7.20 -6.41 -11.54
C ILE A 240 8.25 -5.43 -11.01
N ALA A 241 8.07 -4.15 -11.28
CA ALA A 241 8.92 -3.11 -10.71
C ALA A 241 8.55 -2.93 -9.23
N ILE A 242 9.57 -3.00 -8.36
CA ILE A 242 9.35 -2.84 -6.91
C ILE A 242 8.94 -1.42 -6.61
N LEU A 243 7.79 -1.25 -5.96
CA LEU A 243 7.27 0.06 -5.59
C LEU A 243 6.40 -0.07 -4.34
N ASN A 244 6.56 0.83 -3.38
CA ASN A 244 5.73 0.86 -2.20
C ASN A 244 4.68 1.97 -2.30
N ALA A 245 3.44 1.64 -1.95
CA ALA A 245 2.30 2.55 -2.05
C ALA A 245 2.30 3.63 -0.96
N PHE A 246 2.84 3.32 0.23
CA PHE A 246 2.78 4.24 1.35
C PHE A 246 3.54 5.56 1.13
N PRO A 247 4.76 5.59 0.56
CA PRO A 247 5.41 6.83 0.14
C PRO A 247 4.62 7.65 -0.88
N LEU A 248 3.84 6.99 -1.75
CA LEU A 248 2.97 7.66 -2.72
C LEU A 248 1.79 8.33 -2.04
N PHE A 249 1.15 7.64 -1.09
CA PHE A 249 0.12 8.21 -0.23
C PHE A 249 0.64 9.45 0.51
N LEU A 250 1.83 9.37 1.13
CA LEU A 250 2.44 10.52 1.80
C LEU A 250 2.69 11.70 0.83
N TYR A 251 3.07 11.42 -0.40
CA TYR A 251 3.27 12.47 -1.41
C TYR A 251 1.95 13.13 -1.81
N GLU A 252 0.88 12.37 -1.88
CA GLU A 252 -0.41 12.87 -2.35
C GLU A 252 -1.08 13.79 -1.34
N TYR A 253 -1.08 13.40 -0.07
CA TYR A 253 -1.83 14.09 0.98
C TYR A 253 -0.99 14.94 1.90
N TYR A 254 0.30 14.67 2.02
CA TYR A 254 1.13 15.34 3.00
C TYR A 254 2.25 16.14 2.35
N ARG A 255 2.24 17.45 2.61
CA ARG A 255 3.32 18.35 2.21
C ARG A 255 4.48 18.19 3.19
N VAL A 256 5.45 17.35 2.85
CA VAL A 256 6.72 17.22 3.59
C VAL A 256 7.86 17.57 2.66
#